data_4ed05b9ad0bcb10f1356fe8e9659432d
#
_entry.id   4ed05b9ad0bcb10f1356fe8e9659432d
#
_cell.length_a   1.000
_cell.length_b   1.000
_cell.length_c   1.000
_cell.angle_alpha   90.00
_cell.angle_beta   90.00
_cell.angle_gamma   90.00
#
_symmetry.space_group_name_H-M   'P 1'
#
loop_
_entity.id
_entity.type
_entity.pdbx_description
1 polymer ?
#
loop_
_entity_poly.entity_id
_entity_poly.type
_entity_poly.pdbx_seq_one_letter_code
_entity_poly.pdbx_strand_id
1 'polypeptide(L)'
;YFALFQYIVIGNQAHLIFDPSRDVADNKVFGAVATSWDTYYPGSERTQNLHNITIKGMKDERIVKAQNKPVEIEAKELGVVDLPLRDNRGVERHLTDLKGKVVLLDFHVFAAKGSTEYIMQLRELYNKYHDRGFEIYMVSLDDNAHFWKEQVANLPWINVYDDTGISQAYTAPAQTVPIIYLIDRGN
;
A
#
# COMPACT_ATOMS: atom_id res chain seq x y z
N TYR A 1 -22.14 -30.54 9.28
CA TYR A 1 -22.39 -29.83 8.01
C TYR A 1 -23.16 -28.52 8.25
N PHE A 2 -24.43 -28.60 8.70
CA PHE A 2 -25.29 -27.43 8.85
C PHE A 2 -24.75 -26.35 9.79
N ALA A 3 -24.03 -26.71 10.83
CA ALA A 3 -23.44 -25.76 11.76
C ALA A 3 -22.43 -24.79 11.09
N LEU A 4 -21.78 -25.23 10.02
CA LEU A 4 -20.80 -24.38 9.26
C LEU A 4 -21.47 -23.27 8.47
N PHE A 5 -22.75 -23.39 8.16
CA PHE A 5 -23.50 -22.44 7.33
C PHE A 5 -24.44 -21.56 8.14
N GLN A 6 -24.19 -21.45 9.45
CA GLN A 6 -24.93 -20.52 10.30
C GLN A 6 -24.49 -19.10 10.08
N TYR A 7 -25.42 -18.17 10.16
CA TYR A 7 -25.13 -16.74 9.99
C TYR A 7 -25.74 -15.92 11.13
N ILE A 8 -25.15 -14.78 11.36
CA ILE A 8 -25.63 -13.74 12.28
C ILE A 8 -26.01 -12.50 11.46
N VAL A 9 -27.11 -11.85 11.83
CA VAL A 9 -27.54 -10.60 11.20
C VAL A 9 -27.06 -9.43 12.05
N ILE A 10 -26.24 -8.56 11.47
CA ILE A 10 -25.77 -7.32 12.10
C ILE A 10 -26.26 -6.16 11.25
N GLY A 11 -27.18 -5.37 11.80
CA GLY A 11 -27.88 -4.35 11.02
C GLY A 11 -28.73 -4.99 9.91
N ASN A 12 -28.48 -4.61 8.65
CA ASN A 12 -29.19 -5.15 7.48
C ASN A 12 -28.37 -6.17 6.67
N GLN A 13 -27.26 -6.68 7.22
CA GLN A 13 -26.36 -7.61 6.54
C GLN A 13 -26.26 -8.93 7.29
N ALA A 14 -26.33 -10.04 6.54
CA ALA A 14 -26.09 -11.38 7.05
C ALA A 14 -24.60 -11.72 6.91
N HIS A 15 -23.99 -12.14 8.01
CA HIS A 15 -22.59 -12.57 8.06
C HIS A 15 -22.52 -14.03 8.46
N LEU A 16 -21.75 -14.84 7.74
CA LEU A 16 -21.45 -16.20 8.16
C LEU A 16 -20.69 -16.17 9.49
N ILE A 17 -21.04 -17.08 10.41
CA ILE A 17 -20.30 -17.25 11.66
C ILE A 17 -18.91 -17.82 11.36
N PHE A 18 -18.82 -18.77 10.41
CA PHE A 18 -17.58 -19.30 9.88
C PHE A 18 -17.43 -18.84 8.43
N ASP A 19 -16.42 -18.04 8.12
CA ASP A 19 -16.17 -17.53 6.76
C ASP A 19 -14.81 -18.02 6.24
N PRO A 20 -14.79 -19.16 5.53
CA PRO A 20 -13.54 -19.76 5.05
C PRO A 20 -12.80 -18.93 3.99
N SER A 21 -13.43 -17.88 3.46
CA SER A 21 -12.80 -16.95 2.51
C SER A 21 -12.05 -15.80 3.19
N ARG A 22 -12.39 -15.53 4.46
CA ARG A 22 -11.82 -14.41 5.23
C ARG A 22 -10.89 -14.86 6.35
N ASP A 23 -11.15 -16.02 6.96
CA ASP A 23 -10.37 -16.50 8.08
C ASP A 23 -9.77 -17.88 7.79
N VAL A 24 -8.44 -17.96 7.95
CA VAL A 24 -7.67 -19.20 7.78
C VAL A 24 -8.08 -20.28 8.79
N ALA A 25 -8.42 -19.87 10.03
CA ALA A 25 -8.87 -20.80 11.05
C ALA A 25 -10.22 -21.41 10.66
N ASP A 26 -11.13 -20.60 10.14
CA ASP A 26 -12.43 -21.07 9.66
C ASP A 26 -12.26 -22.03 8.47
N ASN A 27 -11.36 -21.73 7.53
CA ASN A 27 -11.08 -22.63 6.41
C ASN A 27 -10.55 -23.98 6.87
N LYS A 28 -9.73 -24.03 7.91
CA LYS A 28 -9.26 -25.29 8.53
C LYS A 28 -10.42 -26.11 9.11
N VAL A 29 -11.40 -25.44 9.72
CA VAL A 29 -12.60 -26.09 10.25
C VAL A 29 -13.42 -26.72 9.11
N PHE A 30 -13.62 -25.99 8.01
CA PHE A 30 -14.27 -26.53 6.82
C PHE A 30 -13.53 -27.74 6.26
N GLY A 31 -12.19 -27.68 6.18
CA GLY A 31 -11.33 -28.77 5.72
C GLY A 31 -11.43 -30.02 6.62
N ALA A 32 -11.41 -29.84 7.94
CA ALA A 32 -11.56 -30.94 8.90
C ALA A 32 -12.91 -31.63 8.77
N VAL A 33 -14.00 -30.84 8.65
CA VAL A 33 -15.35 -31.38 8.45
C VAL A 33 -15.47 -32.06 7.09
N ALA A 34 -14.85 -31.52 6.02
CA ALA A 34 -14.83 -32.13 4.71
C ALA A 34 -14.18 -33.52 4.75
N THR A 35 -13.02 -33.64 5.40
CA THR A 35 -12.29 -34.91 5.56
C THR A 35 -13.11 -35.93 6.36
N SER A 36 -13.71 -35.51 7.48
CA SER A 36 -14.58 -36.39 8.28
C SER A 36 -15.78 -36.82 7.49
N TRP A 37 -16.42 -35.92 6.74
CA TRP A 37 -17.60 -36.23 5.93
C TRP A 37 -17.26 -37.18 4.79
N ASP A 38 -16.08 -37.05 4.17
CA ASP A 38 -15.63 -37.95 3.12
C ASP A 38 -15.41 -39.39 3.60
N THR A 39 -15.00 -39.55 4.87
CA THR A 39 -14.83 -40.85 5.48
C THR A 39 -16.16 -41.56 5.67
N TYR A 40 -17.23 -40.87 6.10
CA TYR A 40 -18.51 -41.46 6.43
C TYR A 40 -19.54 -41.43 5.29
N TYR A 41 -19.37 -40.47 4.35
CA TYR A 41 -20.29 -40.24 3.22
C TYR A 41 -19.53 -39.96 1.94
N PRO A 42 -18.68 -40.89 1.46
CA PRO A 42 -17.81 -40.67 0.31
C PRO A 42 -18.64 -40.36 -0.95
N GLY A 43 -18.20 -39.37 -1.71
CA GLY A 43 -18.84 -39.00 -2.97
C GLY A 43 -20.20 -38.30 -2.84
N SER A 44 -20.65 -37.96 -1.63
CA SER A 44 -21.91 -37.23 -1.47
C SER A 44 -21.75 -35.78 -2.00
N GLU A 45 -22.85 -35.21 -2.49
CA GLU A 45 -22.89 -33.81 -2.95
C GLU A 45 -22.42 -32.83 -1.87
N ARG A 46 -22.72 -33.11 -0.60
CA ARG A 46 -22.28 -32.30 0.54
C ARG A 46 -20.78 -32.38 0.75
N THR A 47 -20.17 -33.53 0.57
CA THR A 47 -18.73 -33.73 0.61
C THR A 47 -18.07 -32.90 -0.48
N GLN A 48 -18.57 -32.99 -1.72
CA GLN A 48 -18.04 -32.22 -2.85
C GLN A 48 -18.17 -30.71 -2.61
N ASN A 49 -19.28 -30.24 -2.06
CA ASN A 49 -19.49 -28.84 -1.71
C ASN A 49 -18.46 -28.35 -0.67
N LEU A 50 -18.22 -29.11 0.40
CA LEU A 50 -17.23 -28.77 1.42
C LEU A 50 -15.82 -28.72 0.85
N HIS A 51 -15.44 -29.66 0.00
CA HIS A 51 -14.15 -29.65 -0.70
C HIS A 51 -13.99 -28.41 -1.58
N ASN A 52 -14.99 -28.06 -2.36
CA ASN A 52 -14.96 -26.89 -3.23
C ASN A 52 -14.80 -25.59 -2.42
N ILE A 53 -15.51 -25.45 -1.30
CA ILE A 53 -15.40 -24.30 -0.41
C ILE A 53 -13.99 -24.22 0.19
N THR A 54 -13.46 -25.34 0.68
CA THR A 54 -12.13 -25.42 1.28
C THR A 54 -11.04 -25.06 0.26
N ILE A 55 -11.11 -25.62 -0.96
CA ILE A 55 -10.16 -25.33 -2.04
C ILE A 55 -10.22 -23.87 -2.45
N LYS A 56 -11.42 -23.28 -2.52
CA LYS A 56 -11.60 -21.86 -2.82
C LYS A 56 -10.95 -21.00 -1.74
N GLY A 57 -11.22 -21.26 -0.46
CA GLY A 57 -10.62 -20.54 0.65
C GLY A 57 -9.08 -20.63 0.65
N MET A 58 -8.50 -21.80 0.33
CA MET A 58 -7.04 -21.94 0.18
C MET A 58 -6.48 -21.15 -1.00
N LYS A 59 -7.21 -21.03 -2.10
CA LYS A 59 -6.80 -20.20 -3.25
C LYS A 59 -6.83 -18.71 -2.89
N ASP A 60 -7.90 -18.28 -2.24
CA ASP A 60 -8.09 -16.89 -1.80
C ASP A 60 -6.98 -16.52 -0.78
N GLU A 61 -6.65 -17.39 0.17
CA GLU A 61 -5.54 -17.24 1.10
C GLU A 61 -4.19 -17.09 0.38
N ARG A 62 -3.94 -17.92 -0.63
CA ARG A 62 -2.69 -17.84 -1.43
C ARG A 62 -2.59 -16.53 -2.22
N ILE A 63 -3.70 -16.05 -2.77
CA ILE A 63 -3.77 -14.77 -3.47
C ILE A 63 -3.49 -13.63 -2.49
N VAL A 64 -4.15 -13.61 -1.34
CA VAL A 64 -3.93 -12.60 -0.29
C VAL A 64 -2.49 -12.66 0.24
N LYS A 65 -1.94 -13.85 0.48
CA LYS A 65 -0.53 -14.00 0.88
C LYS A 65 0.45 -13.62 -0.21
N ALA A 66 0.12 -13.84 -1.49
CA ALA A 66 0.94 -13.40 -2.61
C ALA A 66 0.90 -11.89 -2.78
N GLN A 67 -0.25 -11.25 -2.52
CA GLN A 67 -0.40 -9.79 -2.53
C GLN A 67 0.23 -9.12 -1.29
N ASN A 68 0.21 -9.81 -0.14
CA ASN A 68 0.79 -9.33 1.12
C ASN A 68 2.20 -9.85 1.39
N LYS A 69 2.79 -10.68 0.51
CA LYS A 69 4.23 -10.86 0.56
C LYS A 69 4.83 -9.48 0.35
N PRO A 70 5.63 -8.96 1.30
CA PRO A 70 6.56 -7.92 0.91
C PRO A 70 7.30 -8.54 -0.27
N VAL A 71 7.19 -7.92 -1.43
CA VAL A 71 8.08 -8.22 -2.53
C VAL A 71 9.43 -7.83 -1.96
N GLU A 72 10.17 -8.80 -1.40
CA GLU A 72 11.61 -8.73 -1.37
C GLU A 72 11.98 -8.73 -2.86
N ILE A 73 11.87 -7.56 -3.45
CA ILE A 73 12.67 -7.21 -4.58
C ILE A 73 14.07 -7.33 -3.99
N GLU A 74 14.81 -8.40 -4.34
CA GLU A 74 16.24 -8.30 -4.37
C GLU A 74 16.47 -7.03 -5.19
N ALA A 75 16.64 -5.92 -4.48
CA ALA A 75 17.14 -4.69 -5.06
C ALA A 75 18.55 -5.05 -5.51
N LYS A 76 18.66 -5.62 -6.73
CA LYS A 76 19.85 -5.35 -7.52
C LYS A 76 20.03 -3.85 -7.38
N GLU A 77 21.22 -3.44 -6.96
CA GLU A 77 21.67 -2.06 -6.86
C GLU A 77 21.38 -1.27 -8.15
N LEU A 78 20.14 -1.03 -8.43
CA LEU A 78 19.68 0.05 -9.26
C LEU A 78 19.69 1.24 -8.32
N GLY A 79 20.78 2.00 -8.36
CA GLY A 79 20.89 3.26 -7.65
C GLY A 79 19.63 4.07 -7.87
N VAL A 80 19.30 4.91 -6.92
CA VAL A 80 18.17 5.83 -7.02
C VAL A 80 18.25 6.58 -8.33
N VAL A 81 17.18 6.51 -9.13
CA VAL A 81 17.07 7.33 -10.34
C VAL A 81 16.91 8.77 -9.90
N ASP A 82 17.79 9.63 -10.37
CA ASP A 82 17.75 11.06 -10.01
C ASP A 82 16.48 11.73 -10.53
N LEU A 83 15.99 12.71 -9.78
CA LEU A 83 14.86 13.55 -10.12
C LEU A 83 15.28 15.03 -10.10
N PRO A 84 15.88 15.54 -11.19
CA PRO A 84 16.23 16.95 -11.31
C PRO A 84 14.97 17.78 -11.55
N LEU A 85 14.37 18.30 -10.49
CA LEU A 85 13.13 19.06 -10.51
C LEU A 85 13.30 20.41 -9.81
N ARG A 86 12.48 21.39 -10.16
CA ARG A 86 12.55 22.73 -9.58
C ARG A 86 11.68 22.87 -8.35
N ASP A 87 12.24 23.47 -7.32
CA ASP A 87 11.51 23.85 -6.11
C ASP A 87 10.63 25.10 -6.33
N ASN A 88 9.86 25.47 -5.31
CA ASN A 88 8.98 26.63 -5.36
C ASN A 88 9.70 27.98 -5.50
N ARG A 89 11.01 28.00 -5.31
CA ARG A 89 11.88 29.16 -5.53
C ARG A 89 12.60 29.13 -6.88
N GLY A 90 12.35 28.08 -7.69
CA GLY A 90 12.96 27.88 -8.99
C GLY A 90 14.38 27.28 -8.95
N VAL A 91 14.83 26.83 -7.78
CA VAL A 91 16.11 26.14 -7.62
C VAL A 91 15.94 24.68 -8.02
N GLU A 92 16.84 24.20 -8.87
CA GLU A 92 16.88 22.80 -9.23
C GLU A 92 17.37 21.95 -8.05
N ARG A 93 16.63 20.89 -7.73
CA ARG A 93 16.91 19.95 -6.64
C ARG A 93 17.09 18.57 -7.23
N HIS A 94 18.03 17.84 -6.69
CA HIS A 94 18.34 16.48 -7.08
C HIS A 94 18.05 15.53 -5.93
N LEU A 95 17.38 14.42 -6.21
CA LEU A 95 17.13 13.38 -5.21
C LEU A 95 18.45 12.76 -4.73
N THR A 96 19.42 12.64 -5.63
CA THR A 96 20.76 12.10 -5.37
C THR A 96 21.63 12.97 -4.44
N ASP A 97 21.33 14.27 -4.28
CA ASP A 97 21.99 15.14 -3.32
C ASP A 97 21.72 14.76 -1.85
N LEU A 98 20.70 13.95 -1.63
CA LEU A 98 20.28 13.51 -0.30
C LEU A 98 20.94 12.21 0.15
N LYS A 99 21.95 11.74 -0.56
CA LYS A 99 22.73 10.57 -0.18
C LYS A 99 23.27 10.69 1.25
N GLY A 100 23.17 9.62 2.02
CA GLY A 100 23.53 9.59 3.45
C GLY A 100 22.38 9.95 4.40
N LYS A 101 21.25 10.42 3.89
CA LYS A 101 20.02 10.63 4.67
C LYS A 101 19.03 9.49 4.44
N VAL A 102 18.10 9.32 5.38
CA VAL A 102 16.87 8.57 5.14
C VAL A 102 15.91 9.51 4.46
N VAL A 103 15.48 9.19 3.24
CA VAL A 103 14.62 10.06 2.44
C VAL A 103 13.25 9.45 2.24
N LEU A 104 12.21 10.20 2.58
CA LEU A 104 10.85 9.93 2.17
C LEU A 104 10.63 10.62 0.82
N LEU A 105 10.63 9.83 -0.27
CA LEU A 105 10.24 10.30 -1.59
C LEU A 105 8.73 10.13 -1.73
N ASP A 106 8.02 11.23 -1.87
CA ASP A 106 6.56 11.29 -1.87
C ASP A 106 6.04 11.97 -3.15
N PHE A 107 5.25 11.24 -3.93
CA PHE A 107 4.53 11.79 -5.09
C PHE A 107 3.11 12.13 -4.68
N HIS A 108 2.80 13.42 -4.65
CA HIS A 108 1.62 13.96 -4.02
C HIS A 108 0.78 14.84 -4.95
N VAL A 109 -0.54 14.84 -4.72
CA VAL A 109 -1.48 15.78 -5.34
C VAL A 109 -2.15 16.58 -4.22
N PHE A 110 -1.82 17.87 -4.10
CA PHE A 110 -2.37 18.73 -3.05
C PHE A 110 -3.86 18.98 -3.19
N ALA A 111 -4.39 18.93 -4.42
CA ALA A 111 -5.82 19.03 -4.68
C ALA A 111 -6.62 17.79 -4.24
N ALA A 112 -5.96 16.69 -3.89
CA ALA A 112 -6.65 15.47 -3.48
C ALA A 112 -7.31 15.60 -2.10
N LYS A 113 -8.46 14.93 -1.94
CA LYS A 113 -9.17 14.87 -0.65
C LYS A 113 -8.28 14.21 0.40
N GLY A 114 -8.17 14.82 1.57
CA GLY A 114 -7.34 14.32 2.69
C GLY A 114 -5.88 14.77 2.63
N SER A 115 -5.48 15.54 1.62
CA SER A 115 -4.12 16.08 1.49
C SER A 115 -3.68 16.88 2.72
N THR A 116 -4.55 17.71 3.27
CA THR A 116 -4.24 18.54 4.44
C THR A 116 -3.87 17.70 5.66
N GLU A 117 -4.67 16.70 5.99
CA GLU A 117 -4.43 15.78 7.11
C GLU A 117 -3.14 15.00 6.93
N TYR A 118 -2.87 14.56 5.70
CA TYR A 118 -1.64 13.86 5.35
C TYR A 118 -0.41 14.76 5.55
N ILE A 119 -0.44 16.00 5.07
CA ILE A 119 0.65 16.98 5.25
C ILE A 119 0.90 17.27 6.74
N MET A 120 -0.14 17.31 7.57
CA MET A 120 0.03 17.47 9.02
C MET A 120 0.78 16.30 9.64
N GLN A 121 0.46 15.06 9.26
CA GLN A 121 1.18 13.86 9.72
C GLN A 121 2.65 13.88 9.27
N LEU A 122 2.93 14.27 8.02
CA LEU A 122 4.30 14.42 7.53
C LEU A 122 5.07 15.50 8.29
N ARG A 123 4.43 16.58 8.70
CA ARG A 123 5.06 17.64 9.50
C ARG A 123 5.48 17.13 10.88
N GLU A 124 4.66 16.31 11.53
CA GLU A 124 5.02 15.68 12.79
C GLU A 124 6.22 14.74 12.63
N LEU A 125 6.20 13.93 11.56
CA LEU A 125 7.29 13.02 11.23
C LEU A 125 8.59 13.78 10.96
N TYR A 126 8.54 14.84 10.16
CA TYR A 126 9.67 15.69 9.83
C TYR A 126 10.27 16.34 11.07
N ASN A 127 9.45 16.97 11.91
CA ASN A 127 9.89 17.61 13.15
C ASN A 127 10.57 16.61 14.11
N LYS A 128 10.13 15.35 14.10
CA LYS A 128 10.68 14.31 14.99
C LYS A 128 12.02 13.76 14.52
N TYR A 129 12.26 13.69 13.21
CA TYR A 129 13.37 12.92 12.64
C TYR A 129 14.34 13.72 11.79
N HIS A 130 14.02 14.96 11.39
CA HIS A 130 14.88 15.76 10.51
C HIS A 130 16.30 15.94 11.08
N ASP A 131 16.42 16.30 12.35
CA ASP A 131 17.72 16.48 13.04
C ASP A 131 18.53 15.18 13.17
N ARG A 132 17.89 14.04 12.88
CA ARG A 132 18.51 12.71 12.91
C ARG A 132 18.87 12.19 11.51
N GLY A 133 18.87 13.07 10.52
CA GLY A 133 19.22 12.76 9.13
C GLY A 133 18.07 12.18 8.31
N PHE A 134 16.84 12.57 8.63
CA PHE A 134 15.65 12.30 7.80
C PHE A 134 15.35 13.51 6.92
N GLU A 135 14.92 13.27 5.69
CA GLU A 135 14.48 14.31 4.75
C GLU A 135 13.23 13.86 4.00
N ILE A 136 12.42 14.81 3.56
CA ILE A 136 11.28 14.57 2.68
C ILE A 136 11.58 15.25 1.33
N TYR A 137 11.51 14.47 0.26
CA TYR A 137 11.55 14.94 -1.12
C TYR A 137 10.16 14.75 -1.71
N MET A 138 9.36 15.81 -1.72
CA MET A 138 7.97 15.77 -2.15
C MET A 138 7.85 16.28 -3.58
N VAL A 139 7.35 15.43 -4.47
CA VAL A 139 7.12 15.75 -5.88
C VAL A 139 5.63 15.98 -6.10
N SER A 140 5.24 17.19 -6.48
CA SER A 140 3.86 17.48 -6.83
C SER A 140 3.55 16.99 -8.24
N LEU A 141 2.41 16.32 -8.35
CA LEU A 141 1.78 15.89 -9.59
C LEU A 141 0.49 16.70 -9.88
N ASP A 142 0.33 17.87 -9.22
CA ASP A 142 -0.81 18.76 -9.49
C ASP A 142 -0.71 19.38 -10.89
N ASP A 143 -1.84 19.57 -11.54
CA ASP A 143 -1.90 20.19 -12.88
C ASP A 143 -1.65 21.72 -12.87
N ASN A 144 -1.68 22.34 -11.66
CA ASN A 144 -1.59 23.78 -11.49
C ASN A 144 -0.39 24.18 -10.63
N ALA A 145 0.68 24.64 -11.28
CA ALA A 145 1.91 25.06 -10.61
C ALA A 145 1.71 26.26 -9.66
N HIS A 146 0.77 27.17 -9.95
CA HIS A 146 0.50 28.32 -9.06
C HIS A 146 -0.15 27.85 -7.77
N PHE A 147 -1.19 27.03 -7.86
CA PHE A 147 -1.83 26.40 -6.71
C PHE A 147 -0.80 25.64 -5.86
N TRP A 148 0.02 24.78 -6.48
CA TRP A 148 1.09 24.07 -5.78
C TRP A 148 2.01 25.02 -5.00
N LYS A 149 2.50 26.12 -5.63
CA LYS A 149 3.39 27.07 -4.96
C LYS A 149 2.79 27.67 -3.68
N GLU A 150 1.48 27.92 -3.69
CA GLU A 150 0.77 28.42 -2.51
C GLU A 150 0.73 27.35 -1.41
N GLN A 151 0.47 26.10 -1.76
CA GLN A 151 0.37 24.99 -0.80
C GLN A 151 1.71 24.72 -0.11
N VAL A 152 2.82 24.78 -0.85
CA VAL A 152 4.15 24.43 -0.32
C VAL A 152 4.91 25.59 0.31
N ALA A 153 4.40 26.81 0.26
CA ALA A 153 5.09 28.03 0.70
C ALA A 153 5.66 27.96 2.13
N ASN A 154 4.97 27.25 3.03
CA ASN A 154 5.33 27.12 4.44
C ASN A 154 5.69 25.69 4.85
N LEU A 155 5.97 24.80 3.90
CA LEU A 155 6.42 23.46 4.22
C LEU A 155 7.95 23.44 4.43
N PRO A 156 8.45 22.77 5.48
CA PRO A 156 9.85 22.87 5.88
C PRO A 156 10.79 21.95 5.07
N TRP A 157 10.26 21.04 4.28
CA TRP A 157 11.03 20.07 3.51
C TRP A 157 11.15 20.46 2.03
N ILE A 158 11.84 19.64 1.24
CA ILE A 158 12.04 19.85 -0.19
C ILE A 158 10.74 19.58 -0.93
N ASN A 159 10.22 20.59 -1.62
CA ASN A 159 9.03 20.50 -2.44
C ASN A 159 9.36 20.89 -3.87
N VAL A 160 9.16 19.97 -4.80
CA VAL A 160 9.44 20.15 -6.21
C VAL A 160 8.19 19.89 -7.07
N TYR A 161 8.21 20.42 -8.28
CA TYR A 161 7.10 20.29 -9.21
C TYR A 161 7.55 19.56 -10.47
N ASP A 162 6.80 18.54 -10.87
CA ASP A 162 7.09 17.80 -12.10
C ASP A 162 6.24 18.33 -13.26
N ASP A 163 6.83 19.25 -14.02
CA ASP A 163 6.28 19.73 -15.29
C ASP A 163 6.82 18.97 -16.52
N THR A 164 7.70 18.01 -16.30
CA THR A 164 8.41 17.27 -17.35
C THR A 164 7.92 15.84 -17.52
N GLY A 165 7.23 15.29 -16.51
CA GLY A 165 6.81 13.90 -16.46
C GLY A 165 7.95 12.93 -16.11
N ILE A 166 9.10 13.41 -15.61
CA ILE A 166 10.24 12.56 -15.27
C ILE A 166 9.90 11.61 -14.11
N SER A 167 8.96 11.98 -13.25
CA SER A 167 8.47 11.14 -12.16
C SER A 167 7.79 9.86 -12.62
N GLN A 168 7.47 9.70 -13.90
CA GLN A 168 6.94 8.45 -14.45
C GLN A 168 7.86 7.25 -14.19
N ALA A 169 9.17 7.47 -14.06
CA ALA A 169 10.12 6.42 -13.70
C ALA A 169 9.75 5.74 -12.37
N TYR A 170 9.13 6.47 -11.44
CA TYR A 170 8.69 5.99 -10.14
C TYR A 170 7.18 5.72 -10.08
N THR A 171 6.38 6.46 -10.84
CA THR A 171 4.92 6.48 -10.70
C THR A 171 4.21 5.54 -11.67
N ALA A 172 4.85 5.12 -12.77
CA ALA A 172 4.26 4.29 -13.80
C ALA A 172 3.58 2.98 -13.30
N PRO A 173 4.10 2.28 -12.27
CA PRO A 173 3.46 1.06 -11.77
C PRO A 173 2.26 1.32 -10.85
N ALA A 174 2.05 2.56 -10.38
CA ALA A 174 1.01 2.87 -9.41
C ALA A 174 -0.25 3.43 -10.06
N GLN A 175 -1.41 3.06 -9.51
CA GLN A 175 -2.72 3.51 -10.00
C GLN A 175 -3.33 4.64 -9.16
N THR A 176 -2.75 4.95 -8.01
CA THR A 176 -3.30 5.94 -7.06
C THR A 176 -2.19 6.72 -6.38
N VAL A 177 -2.49 7.96 -6.00
CA VAL A 177 -1.63 8.84 -5.20
C VAL A 177 -2.17 8.94 -3.76
N PRO A 178 -1.32 9.19 -2.74
CA PRO A 178 0.13 9.38 -2.80
C PRO A 178 0.89 8.08 -3.07
N ILE A 179 2.06 8.19 -3.72
CA ILE A 179 3.01 7.10 -3.92
C ILE A 179 4.24 7.42 -3.09
N ILE A 180 4.65 6.50 -2.21
CA ILE A 180 5.67 6.75 -1.21
C ILE A 180 6.78 5.71 -1.33
N TYR A 181 8.03 6.17 -1.35
CA TYR A 181 9.22 5.34 -1.23
C TYR A 181 10.04 5.79 -0.04
N LEU A 182 10.54 4.85 0.72
CA LEU A 182 11.51 5.12 1.78
C LEU A 182 12.90 4.68 1.28
N ILE A 183 13.80 5.63 1.18
CA ILE A 183 15.15 5.46 0.67
C ILE A 183 16.10 5.49 1.87
N ASP A 184 16.96 4.51 1.98
CA ASP A 184 17.92 4.41 3.07
C ASP A 184 19.16 5.28 2.83
N ARG A 185 20.11 5.25 3.76
CA ARG A 185 21.33 6.05 3.70
C ARG A 185 22.38 5.50 2.72
N GLY A 186 22.26 4.24 2.33
CA GLY A 186 23.22 3.54 1.48
C GLY A 186 23.04 3.77 -0.01
N ASN A 187 22.10 4.55 -0.35
CA ASN A 187 21.59 4.93 -1.64
C ASN A 187 22.63 5.42 -2.65
#